data_4c4f48b3a0b9ec67f32cf576bc41e31b
#
_entry.id   4c4f48b3a0b9ec67f32cf576bc41e31b
#
_cell.length_a   1.000
_cell.length_b   1.000
_cell.length_c   1.000
_cell.angle_alpha   90.00
_cell.angle_beta   90.00
_cell.angle_gamma   90.00
#
_symmetry.space_group_name_H-M   'P 1'
#
loop_
_entity.id
_entity.type
_entity.pdbx_description
1 polymer ?
#
loop_
_entity_poly.entity_id
_entity_poly.type
_entity_poly.pdbx_seq_one_letter_code
_entity_poly.pdbx_strand_id
1 'polypeptide(L)'
;MLQLGLFLPVMEGWLGDHWSPRWAHVSHIAALAESVGFDALFVPDHLVIGHSPYWGIPEGEIRGTWEAWTLVSALAAQTRRVAIGTFVLGAGFRNPALLAKMAVTADEVSGGRLILGLGCGSHPPEYAAFGYPYDHRVDRFEEALQVLVPLLREGRVDFAGRYHAARACELIPRGPRPSGPPIWIAAYQPRMMRLAARWGDAFVTAWHPDAGAAAEPLARLDVACAAVGRAPATLGRAVGVIVRPGHAARPPLPMGTLGGTPEEIATGLLAFRAAGVGHVVCMLDPRDAAGVERFAPVIELVRRAER
;
A
#
# COMPACT_ATOMS: atom_id res chain seq x y z
N MET A 1 -4.52 11.30 -15.13
CA MET A 1 -3.81 10.11 -15.63
C MET A 1 -3.84 9.03 -14.55
N LEU A 2 -4.14 7.76 -14.93
CA LEU A 2 -4.12 6.64 -13.99
C LEU A 2 -2.67 6.33 -13.59
N GLN A 3 -2.38 6.29 -12.28
CA GLN A 3 -1.07 5.90 -11.77
C GLN A 3 -1.03 4.38 -11.59
N LEU A 4 0.06 3.75 -12.01
CA LEU A 4 0.29 2.32 -11.93
C LEU A 4 1.43 2.03 -10.95
N GLY A 5 1.09 1.40 -9.83
CA GLY A 5 2.05 0.96 -8.82
C GLY A 5 2.33 -0.53 -8.92
N LEU A 6 3.54 -0.95 -8.61
CA LEU A 6 3.91 -2.37 -8.48
C LEU A 6 3.97 -2.77 -7.00
N PHE A 7 3.26 -3.83 -6.65
CA PHE A 7 3.37 -4.49 -5.34
C PHE A 7 4.54 -5.48 -5.37
N LEU A 8 5.55 -5.25 -4.53
CA LEU A 8 6.82 -5.97 -4.59
C LEU A 8 6.75 -7.35 -3.90
N PRO A 9 7.43 -8.37 -4.46
CA PRO A 9 7.44 -9.73 -3.93
C PRO A 9 8.48 -9.87 -2.80
N VAL A 10 8.08 -9.58 -1.57
CA VAL A 10 8.97 -9.61 -0.39
C VAL A 10 8.66 -10.74 0.58
N MET A 11 7.68 -11.61 0.27
CA MET A 11 7.27 -12.72 1.11
C MET A 11 7.76 -14.06 0.56
N GLU A 12 8.13 -14.96 1.46
CA GLU A 12 8.50 -16.34 1.13
C GLU A 12 7.37 -17.09 0.42
N GLY A 13 7.74 -18.01 -0.48
CA GLY A 13 6.81 -18.83 -1.23
C GLY A 13 6.08 -18.13 -2.38
N TRP A 14 6.32 -16.84 -2.63
CA TRP A 14 5.63 -16.12 -3.71
C TRP A 14 6.15 -16.43 -5.11
N LEU A 15 7.38 -16.95 -5.23
CA LEU A 15 7.98 -17.38 -6.50
C LEU A 15 8.27 -18.89 -6.54
N GLY A 16 7.65 -19.68 -5.64
CA GLY A 16 7.82 -21.13 -5.50
C GLY A 16 7.88 -21.53 -4.03
N ASP A 17 7.49 -22.75 -3.68
CA ASP A 17 7.23 -23.20 -2.30
C ASP A 17 8.40 -23.02 -1.32
N HIS A 18 9.62 -22.98 -1.78
CA HIS A 18 10.81 -22.79 -0.94
C HIS A 18 11.61 -21.54 -1.32
N TRP A 19 11.03 -20.62 -2.09
CA TRP A 19 11.72 -19.40 -2.47
C TRP A 19 11.71 -18.37 -1.34
N SER A 20 12.89 -17.92 -0.96
CA SER A 20 13.10 -16.84 -0.01
C SER A 20 13.54 -15.58 -0.76
N PRO A 21 12.86 -14.46 -0.64
CA PRO A 21 13.25 -13.24 -1.33
C PRO A 21 14.64 -12.78 -0.88
N ARG A 22 15.48 -12.40 -1.83
CA ARG A 22 16.77 -11.77 -1.57
C ARG A 22 16.71 -10.30 -1.97
N TRP A 23 17.46 -9.45 -1.28
CA TRP A 23 17.55 -8.05 -1.63
C TRP A 23 17.88 -7.84 -3.13
N ALA A 24 18.82 -8.61 -3.67
CA ALA A 24 19.18 -8.53 -5.09
C ALA A 24 17.98 -8.74 -6.03
N HIS A 25 17.04 -9.63 -5.70
CA HIS A 25 15.84 -9.84 -6.50
C HIS A 25 14.87 -8.65 -6.38
N VAL A 26 14.61 -8.18 -5.16
CA VAL A 26 13.73 -7.03 -4.92
C VAL A 26 14.27 -5.78 -5.60
N SER A 27 15.57 -5.53 -5.44
CA SER A 27 16.31 -4.41 -6.04
C SER A 27 16.26 -4.46 -7.59
N HIS A 28 16.47 -5.63 -8.18
CA HIS A 28 16.39 -5.82 -9.63
C HIS A 28 14.98 -5.57 -10.17
N ILE A 29 13.95 -6.16 -9.53
CA ILE A 29 12.54 -5.96 -9.91
C ILE A 29 12.16 -4.47 -9.78
N ALA A 30 12.60 -3.79 -8.74
CA ALA A 30 12.35 -2.37 -8.53
C ALA A 30 12.96 -1.50 -9.64
N ALA A 31 14.23 -1.76 -10.01
CA ALA A 31 14.91 -1.05 -11.10
C ALA A 31 14.23 -1.31 -12.46
N LEU A 32 13.86 -2.56 -12.72
CA LEU A 32 13.14 -2.93 -13.93
C LEU A 32 11.76 -2.25 -14.00
N ALA A 33 11.00 -2.25 -12.91
CA ALA A 33 9.70 -1.60 -12.85
C ALA A 33 9.80 -0.08 -13.11
N GLU A 34 10.83 0.57 -12.55
CA GLU A 34 11.11 1.98 -12.84
C GLU A 34 11.43 2.19 -14.33
N SER A 35 12.20 1.31 -14.94
CA SER A 35 12.62 1.41 -16.34
C SER A 35 11.47 1.22 -17.33
N VAL A 36 10.54 0.29 -17.05
CA VAL A 36 9.39 0.02 -17.93
C VAL A 36 8.24 1.00 -17.73
N GLY A 37 8.31 1.90 -16.75
CA GLY A 37 7.37 3.01 -16.64
C GLY A 37 6.31 2.91 -15.55
N PHE A 38 6.47 2.05 -14.53
CA PHE A 38 5.65 2.16 -13.32
C PHE A 38 5.81 3.53 -12.66
N ASP A 39 4.76 4.00 -12.01
CA ASP A 39 4.75 5.29 -11.29
C ASP A 39 5.16 5.14 -9.83
N ALA A 40 4.92 3.97 -9.24
CA ALA A 40 5.20 3.72 -7.82
C ALA A 40 5.56 2.25 -7.55
N LEU A 41 6.28 2.03 -6.45
CA LEU A 41 6.60 0.73 -5.89
C LEU A 41 6.02 0.65 -4.47
N PHE A 42 5.41 -0.49 -4.13
CA PHE A 42 4.78 -0.69 -2.83
C PHE A 42 5.31 -1.93 -2.12
N VAL A 43 5.59 -1.77 -0.84
CA VAL A 43 6.03 -2.85 0.05
C VAL A 43 4.91 -3.18 1.04
N PRO A 44 4.49 -4.45 1.19
CA PRO A 44 3.61 -4.87 2.28
C PRO A 44 4.34 -4.86 3.62
N ASP A 45 3.60 -4.68 4.71
CA ASP A 45 4.14 -4.70 6.07
C ASP A 45 3.50 -5.85 6.86
N HIS A 46 4.05 -7.02 6.69
CA HIS A 46 3.84 -8.17 7.55
C HIS A 46 5.17 -8.60 8.14
N LEU A 47 5.15 -9.18 9.33
CA LEU A 47 6.33 -9.74 9.99
C LEU A 47 6.45 -11.24 9.70
N VAL A 48 5.33 -11.93 9.83
CA VAL A 48 5.10 -13.32 9.42
C VAL A 48 3.64 -13.49 9.02
N ILE A 49 3.38 -14.41 8.10
CA ILE A 49 2.01 -14.79 7.75
C ILE A 49 1.86 -16.28 7.98
N GLY A 50 0.97 -16.66 8.90
CA GLY A 50 0.56 -18.05 9.15
C GLY A 50 -0.48 -18.52 8.13
N HIS A 51 -1.16 -19.62 8.48
CA HIS A 51 -2.23 -20.18 7.64
C HIS A 51 -3.15 -19.09 7.07
N SER A 52 -3.27 -19.09 5.79
CA SER A 52 -4.12 -18.15 5.07
C SER A 52 -4.58 -18.75 3.74
N PRO A 53 -5.85 -19.22 3.65
CA PRO A 53 -6.43 -19.63 2.37
C PRO A 53 -6.36 -18.52 1.34
N TYR A 54 -6.45 -17.27 1.80
CA TYR A 54 -6.36 -16.07 0.98
C TYR A 54 -5.01 -15.92 0.29
N TRP A 55 -3.90 -16.20 0.99
CA TRP A 55 -2.55 -16.14 0.43
C TRP A 55 -2.03 -17.50 -0.05
N GLY A 56 -2.85 -18.55 0.01
CA GLY A 56 -2.46 -19.90 -0.37
C GLY A 56 -1.43 -20.52 0.59
N ILE A 57 -1.46 -20.15 1.89
CA ILE A 57 -0.57 -20.69 2.91
C ILE A 57 -1.30 -21.83 3.63
N PRO A 58 -0.81 -23.07 3.54
CA PRO A 58 -1.43 -24.24 4.17
C PRO A 58 -1.49 -24.12 5.70
N GLU A 59 -2.34 -24.95 6.31
CA GLU A 59 -2.41 -25.08 7.76
C GLU A 59 -1.08 -25.60 8.31
N GLY A 60 -0.60 -25.00 9.41
CA GLY A 60 0.67 -25.34 10.03
C GLY A 60 1.91 -24.68 9.41
N GLU A 61 1.78 -24.01 8.27
CA GLU A 61 2.87 -23.24 7.69
C GLU A 61 2.90 -21.79 8.16
N ILE A 62 4.13 -21.27 8.27
CA ILE A 62 4.41 -19.84 8.50
C ILE A 62 5.40 -19.39 7.44
N ARG A 63 5.14 -18.22 6.82
CA ARG A 63 6.02 -17.61 5.82
C ARG A 63 6.47 -16.25 6.30
N GLY A 64 7.78 -16.00 6.22
CA GLY A 64 8.39 -14.73 6.60
C GLY A 64 8.26 -13.67 5.51
N THR A 65 8.37 -12.43 5.94
CA THR A 65 8.55 -11.28 5.04
C THR A 65 9.73 -10.43 5.53
N TRP A 66 10.36 -9.69 4.62
CA TRP A 66 11.33 -8.70 5.03
C TRP A 66 10.64 -7.47 5.62
N GLU A 67 11.27 -6.86 6.63
CA GLU A 67 10.73 -5.69 7.32
C GLU A 67 10.55 -4.52 6.34
N ALA A 68 9.33 -4.01 6.29
CA ALA A 68 8.89 -3.12 5.24
C ALA A 68 9.63 -1.78 5.21
N TRP A 69 9.86 -1.16 6.38
CA TRP A 69 10.44 0.17 6.43
C TRP A 69 11.92 0.18 6.03
N THR A 70 12.64 -0.86 6.38
CA THR A 70 14.02 -1.05 5.94
C THR A 70 14.10 -1.16 4.42
N LEU A 71 13.18 -1.91 3.80
CA LEU A 71 13.09 -2.01 2.34
C LEU A 71 12.69 -0.69 1.69
N VAL A 72 11.70 0.02 2.23
CA VAL A 72 11.29 1.35 1.75
C VAL A 72 12.47 2.31 1.74
N SER A 73 13.28 2.33 2.80
CA SER A 73 14.45 3.21 2.89
C SER A 73 15.52 2.87 1.85
N ALA A 74 15.78 1.57 1.64
CA ALA A 74 16.74 1.11 0.64
C ALA A 74 16.26 1.42 -0.79
N LEU A 75 14.98 1.19 -1.09
CA LEU A 75 14.37 1.50 -2.39
C LEU A 75 14.33 3.00 -2.66
N ALA A 76 14.06 3.82 -1.64
CA ALA A 76 14.08 5.28 -1.74
C ALA A 76 15.45 5.81 -2.19
N ALA A 77 16.53 5.23 -1.67
CA ALA A 77 17.90 5.60 -2.05
C ALA A 77 18.31 5.07 -3.43
N GLN A 78 17.79 3.90 -3.82
CA GLN A 78 18.15 3.24 -5.08
C GLN A 78 17.46 3.84 -6.30
N THR A 79 16.17 4.18 -6.17
CA THR A 79 15.32 4.66 -7.29
C THR A 79 15.44 6.18 -7.48
N ARG A 80 15.00 6.69 -8.64
CA ARG A 80 15.12 8.11 -8.99
C ARG A 80 13.79 8.79 -9.32
N ARG A 81 12.85 8.07 -9.90
CA ARG A 81 11.59 8.61 -10.44
C ARG A 81 10.35 8.08 -9.75
N VAL A 82 10.27 6.77 -9.54
CA VAL A 82 9.07 6.14 -8.98
C VAL A 82 8.80 6.59 -7.54
N ALA A 83 7.53 6.77 -7.20
CA ALA A 83 7.14 6.91 -5.82
C ALA A 83 7.40 5.61 -5.06
N ILE A 84 7.75 5.71 -3.79
CA ILE A 84 7.97 4.54 -2.91
C ILE A 84 6.94 4.58 -1.80
N GLY A 85 6.22 3.49 -1.61
CA GLY A 85 5.17 3.47 -0.59
C GLY A 85 5.05 2.13 0.13
N THR A 86 4.16 2.13 1.09
CA THR A 86 3.72 0.93 1.79
C THR A 86 2.27 0.62 1.43
N PHE A 87 1.93 -0.66 1.27
CA PHE A 87 0.57 -1.08 0.94
C PHE A 87 0.14 -2.26 1.82
N VAL A 88 -0.18 -2.02 3.11
CA VAL A 88 0.00 -0.81 3.90
C VAL A 88 0.71 -1.16 5.21
N LEU A 89 1.33 -0.17 5.91
CA LEU A 89 1.93 -0.41 7.22
C LEU A 89 0.91 -0.80 8.27
N GLY A 90 1.24 -1.78 9.09
CA GLY A 90 0.57 -2.05 10.35
C GLY A 90 0.96 -0.97 11.37
N ALA A 91 0.08 0.01 11.59
CA ALA A 91 0.41 1.12 12.48
C ALA A 91 0.70 0.69 13.93
N GLY A 92 0.20 -0.49 14.34
CA GLY A 92 0.47 -1.05 15.67
C GLY A 92 1.90 -1.54 15.88
N PHE A 93 2.71 -1.68 14.84
CA PHE A 93 4.10 -2.14 14.94
C PHE A 93 5.10 -1.03 15.27
N ARG A 94 4.69 0.24 15.24
CA ARG A 94 5.60 1.38 15.44
C ARG A 94 4.96 2.46 16.30
N ASN A 95 5.77 3.13 17.13
CA ASN A 95 5.33 4.33 17.82
C ASN A 95 4.97 5.41 16.78
N PRO A 96 3.81 6.09 16.88
CA PRO A 96 3.35 7.03 15.85
C PRO A 96 4.24 8.27 15.70
N ALA A 97 4.85 8.78 16.78
CA ALA A 97 5.76 9.90 16.68
C ALA A 97 7.09 9.50 16.03
N LEU A 98 7.60 8.31 16.35
CA LEU A 98 8.76 7.74 15.66
C LEU A 98 8.44 7.49 14.18
N LEU A 99 7.25 6.98 13.86
CA LEU A 99 6.83 6.76 12.46
C LEU A 99 6.78 8.07 11.67
N ALA A 100 6.32 9.18 12.28
CA ALA A 100 6.39 10.50 11.64
C ALA A 100 7.84 10.90 11.32
N LYS A 101 8.78 10.64 12.25
CA LYS A 101 10.21 10.90 12.06
C LYS A 101 10.80 10.03 10.95
N MET A 102 10.47 8.75 10.96
CA MET A 102 10.88 7.81 9.90
C MET A 102 10.33 8.26 8.53
N ALA A 103 9.07 8.70 8.48
CA ALA A 103 8.42 9.13 7.24
C ALA A 103 9.11 10.36 6.61
N VAL A 104 9.38 11.41 7.39
CA VAL A 104 10.07 12.58 6.82
C VAL A 104 11.51 12.27 6.44
N THR A 105 12.17 11.34 7.13
CA THR A 105 13.52 10.90 6.77
C THR A 105 13.52 10.13 5.45
N ALA A 106 12.62 9.16 5.27
CA ALA A 106 12.50 8.43 4.01
C ALA A 106 12.04 9.32 2.86
N ASP A 107 11.22 10.34 3.16
CA ASP A 107 10.79 11.34 2.19
C ASP A 107 11.97 12.20 1.72
N GLU A 108 12.85 12.63 2.63
CA GLU A 108 14.09 13.32 2.31
C GLU A 108 15.01 12.45 1.45
N VAL A 109 15.27 11.21 1.86
CA VAL A 109 16.10 10.26 1.11
C VAL A 109 15.58 10.02 -0.31
N SER A 110 14.26 9.97 -0.46
CA SER A 110 13.63 9.79 -1.77
C SER A 110 13.52 11.07 -2.60
N GLY A 111 13.81 12.24 -2.05
CA GLY A 111 13.57 13.52 -2.70
C GLY A 111 12.09 13.85 -2.88
N GLY A 112 11.25 13.56 -1.86
CA GLY A 112 9.83 13.88 -1.86
C GLY A 112 8.94 12.86 -2.58
N ARG A 113 9.37 11.59 -2.72
CA ARG A 113 8.62 10.54 -3.44
C ARG A 113 7.90 9.53 -2.53
N LEU A 114 7.99 9.68 -1.20
CA LEU A 114 7.35 8.75 -0.28
C LEU A 114 5.81 8.84 -0.34
N ILE A 115 5.15 7.68 -0.26
CA ILE A 115 3.71 7.52 0.01
C ILE A 115 3.57 6.72 1.30
N LEU A 116 2.95 7.29 2.33
CA LEU A 116 2.77 6.65 3.62
C LEU A 116 1.42 5.93 3.66
N GLY A 117 1.40 4.67 3.28
CA GLY A 117 0.21 3.82 3.38
C GLY A 117 0.07 3.20 4.78
N LEU A 118 -1.11 3.31 5.40
CA LEU A 118 -1.37 2.91 6.78
C LEU A 118 -2.62 2.04 6.92
N GLY A 119 -2.59 1.09 7.84
CA GLY A 119 -3.72 0.28 8.25
C GLY A 119 -3.66 -0.05 9.74
N CYS A 120 -4.78 -0.51 10.30
CA CYS A 120 -4.86 -0.88 11.72
C CYS A 120 -4.32 -2.30 12.02
N GLY A 121 -3.80 -3.02 11.01
CA GLY A 121 -3.39 -4.42 11.12
C GLY A 121 -4.54 -5.41 10.98
N SER A 122 -4.24 -6.63 10.53
CA SER A 122 -5.26 -7.63 10.17
C SER A 122 -4.92 -9.07 10.54
N HIS A 123 -3.66 -9.38 10.89
CA HIS A 123 -3.21 -10.75 11.11
C HIS A 123 -2.80 -11.00 12.57
N PRO A 124 -3.72 -11.48 13.45
CA PRO A 124 -3.44 -11.65 14.88
C PRO A 124 -2.19 -12.46 15.23
N PRO A 125 -1.85 -13.55 14.47
CA PRO A 125 -0.70 -14.39 14.83
C PRO A 125 0.65 -13.62 14.83
N GLU A 126 0.85 -12.68 13.90
CA GLU A 126 2.09 -11.90 13.87
C GLU A 126 2.21 -10.94 15.07
N TYR A 127 1.07 -10.36 15.50
CA TYR A 127 1.03 -9.52 16.70
C TYR A 127 1.43 -10.31 17.94
N ALA A 128 0.86 -11.52 18.11
CA ALA A 128 1.20 -12.39 19.24
C ALA A 128 2.67 -12.85 19.20
N ALA A 129 3.17 -13.25 18.03
CA ALA A 129 4.53 -13.74 17.86
C ALA A 129 5.59 -12.68 18.16
N PHE A 130 5.34 -11.42 17.84
CA PHE A 130 6.27 -10.31 18.03
C PHE A 130 5.97 -9.45 19.28
N GLY A 131 4.98 -9.85 20.09
CA GLY A 131 4.67 -9.17 21.34
C GLY A 131 3.96 -7.83 21.19
N TYR A 132 3.27 -7.59 20.07
CA TYR A 132 2.45 -6.40 19.86
C TYR A 132 1.01 -6.61 20.32
N PRO A 133 0.35 -5.59 20.90
CA PRO A 133 -1.05 -5.66 21.28
C PRO A 133 -1.96 -5.64 20.05
N TYR A 134 -2.83 -6.64 19.91
CA TYR A 134 -3.83 -6.70 18.82
C TYR A 134 -5.19 -6.15 19.25
N ASP A 135 -5.45 -6.14 20.56
CA ASP A 135 -6.68 -5.59 21.13
C ASP A 135 -6.83 -4.11 20.81
N HIS A 136 -8.08 -3.66 20.67
CA HIS A 136 -8.38 -2.24 20.41
C HIS A 136 -7.63 -1.63 19.21
N ARG A 137 -7.23 -2.43 18.21
CA ARG A 137 -6.38 -1.98 17.11
C ARG A 137 -6.90 -0.74 16.36
N VAL A 138 -8.23 -0.59 16.24
CA VAL A 138 -8.83 0.59 15.59
C VAL A 138 -8.76 1.82 16.51
N ASP A 139 -8.94 1.66 17.82
CA ASP A 139 -8.78 2.76 18.80
C ASP A 139 -7.31 3.22 18.83
N ARG A 140 -6.38 2.26 18.89
CA ARG A 140 -4.92 2.53 18.80
C ARG A 140 -4.56 3.24 17.50
N PHE A 141 -5.15 2.83 16.38
CA PHE A 141 -4.93 3.47 15.08
C PHE A 141 -5.47 4.90 15.04
N GLU A 142 -6.65 5.14 15.60
CA GLU A 142 -7.23 6.48 15.68
C GLU A 142 -6.36 7.44 16.51
N GLU A 143 -5.86 6.99 17.67
CA GLU A 143 -4.91 7.78 18.46
C GLU A 143 -3.56 7.95 17.73
N ALA A 144 -3.08 6.91 17.01
CA ALA A 144 -1.86 7.04 16.21
C ALA A 144 -2.00 8.13 15.13
N LEU A 145 -3.16 8.24 14.47
CA LEU A 145 -3.41 9.31 13.50
C LEU A 145 -3.44 10.70 14.18
N GLN A 146 -3.97 10.81 15.41
CA GLN A 146 -3.99 12.06 16.16
C GLN A 146 -2.57 12.52 16.59
N VAL A 147 -1.60 11.63 16.61
CA VAL A 147 -0.18 11.98 16.82
C VAL A 147 0.53 12.22 15.49
N LEU A 148 0.42 11.26 14.57
CA LEU A 148 1.16 11.23 13.32
C LEU A 148 0.81 12.41 12.39
N VAL A 149 -0.50 12.66 12.20
CA VAL A 149 -0.95 13.65 11.21
C VAL A 149 -0.55 15.06 11.61
N PRO A 150 -0.79 15.56 12.85
CA PRO A 150 -0.30 16.87 13.26
C PRO A 150 1.24 16.98 13.16
N LEU A 151 2.00 15.95 13.55
CA LEU A 151 3.45 15.96 13.37
C LEU A 151 3.85 16.17 11.91
N LEU A 152 3.25 15.44 10.98
CA LEU A 152 3.57 15.57 9.55
C LEU A 152 3.08 16.90 8.96
N ARG A 153 1.90 17.39 9.35
CA ARG A 153 1.29 18.61 8.77
C ARG A 153 1.82 19.89 9.41
N GLU A 154 1.87 19.91 10.75
CA GLU A 154 2.15 21.11 11.54
C GLU A 154 3.57 21.10 12.13
N GLY A 155 4.20 19.91 12.23
CA GLY A 155 5.55 19.73 12.78
C GLY A 155 5.59 19.60 14.30
N ARG A 156 4.45 19.62 14.96
CA ARG A 156 4.38 19.48 16.42
C ARG A 156 3.09 18.83 16.84
N VAL A 157 3.11 18.22 18.02
CA VAL A 157 1.92 17.68 18.68
C VAL A 157 2.12 17.65 20.19
N ASP A 158 1.06 17.88 20.93
CA ASP A 158 0.95 17.57 22.35
C ASP A 158 -0.30 16.71 22.52
N PHE A 159 -0.10 15.43 22.84
CA PHE A 159 -1.16 14.43 22.88
C PHE A 159 -0.96 13.46 24.03
N ALA A 160 -2.04 13.20 24.77
CA ALA A 160 -2.08 12.20 25.82
C ALA A 160 -3.38 11.38 25.70
N GLY A 161 -3.29 10.23 25.02
CA GLY A 161 -4.37 9.29 24.86
C GLY A 161 -4.30 8.11 25.82
N ARG A 162 -5.13 7.13 25.57
CA ARG A 162 -5.15 5.86 26.32
C ARG A 162 -4.01 4.94 25.89
N TYR A 163 -3.66 4.95 24.61
CA TYR A 163 -2.72 4.01 23.99
C TYR A 163 -1.42 4.69 23.54
N HIS A 164 -1.47 5.97 23.22
CA HIS A 164 -0.32 6.73 22.77
C HIS A 164 -0.20 8.05 23.52
N ALA A 165 1.04 8.51 23.68
CA ALA A 165 1.33 9.85 24.18
C ALA A 165 2.54 10.42 23.43
N ALA A 166 2.49 11.73 23.16
CA ALA A 166 3.59 12.50 22.58
C ALA A 166 3.51 13.91 23.17
N ARG A 167 4.38 14.23 24.14
CA ARG A 167 4.33 15.49 24.90
C ARG A 167 5.31 16.50 24.33
N ALA A 168 4.83 17.71 24.02
CA ALA A 168 5.61 18.78 23.42
C ALA A 168 6.53 18.25 22.28
N CYS A 169 6.01 17.31 21.49
CA CYS A 169 6.79 16.60 20.50
C CYS A 169 6.91 17.43 19.23
N GLU A 170 8.16 17.66 18.79
CA GLU A 170 8.47 18.40 17.57
C GLU A 170 9.13 17.49 16.51
N LEU A 171 8.73 17.70 15.27
CA LEU A 171 9.27 17.01 14.12
C LEU A 171 10.32 17.89 13.42
N ILE A 172 11.55 17.78 13.85
CA ILE A 172 12.70 18.55 13.35
C ILE A 172 13.82 17.58 12.93
N PRO A 173 14.40 17.68 11.71
CA PRO A 173 13.97 18.54 10.57
C PRO A 173 12.64 18.11 9.97
N ARG A 174 12.03 18.96 9.13
CA ARG A 174 10.69 18.77 8.57
C ARG A 174 10.66 17.86 7.33
N GLY A 175 11.74 17.72 6.61
CA GLY A 175 11.77 17.03 5.32
C GLY A 175 11.42 17.93 4.13
N PRO A 176 11.43 17.37 2.88
CA PRO A 176 11.40 18.15 1.64
C PRO A 176 10.01 18.72 1.33
N ARG A 177 8.94 18.09 1.85
CA ARG A 177 7.57 18.55 1.64
C ARG A 177 7.02 19.23 2.90
N PRO A 178 6.58 20.49 2.83
CA PRO A 178 6.08 21.22 4.01
C PRO A 178 4.94 20.50 4.75
N SER A 179 4.05 19.86 4.01
CA SER A 179 2.91 19.09 4.55
C SER A 179 3.24 17.62 4.81
N GLY A 180 4.50 17.21 4.67
CA GLY A 180 4.90 15.80 4.75
C GLY A 180 4.42 14.95 3.56
N PRO A 181 4.69 13.63 3.59
CA PRO A 181 4.24 12.70 2.57
C PRO A 181 2.72 12.54 2.56
N PRO A 182 2.10 12.17 1.41
CA PRO A 182 0.69 11.82 1.36
C PRO A 182 0.42 10.57 2.19
N ILE A 183 -0.67 10.62 2.94
CA ILE A 183 -1.12 9.55 3.84
C ILE A 183 -2.25 8.78 3.16
N TRP A 184 -2.02 7.51 2.89
CA TRP A 184 -3.03 6.60 2.36
C TRP A 184 -3.56 5.72 3.48
N ILE A 185 -4.87 5.52 3.59
CA ILE A 185 -5.45 4.72 4.67
C ILE A 185 -6.26 3.58 4.09
N ALA A 186 -5.85 2.34 4.44
CA ALA A 186 -6.61 1.15 4.09
C ALA A 186 -7.82 0.98 5.01
N ALA A 187 -9.00 0.80 4.42
CA ALA A 187 -10.23 0.65 5.18
C ALA A 187 -11.23 -0.28 4.50
N TYR A 188 -11.86 -1.14 5.31
CA TYR A 188 -12.92 -2.07 4.88
C TYR A 188 -14.20 -1.89 5.70
N GLN A 189 -14.08 -1.48 6.94
CA GLN A 189 -15.21 -1.32 7.86
C GLN A 189 -15.59 0.15 8.03
N PRO A 190 -16.85 0.46 8.36
CA PRO A 190 -17.36 1.84 8.37
C PRO A 190 -16.55 2.81 9.26
N ARG A 191 -16.05 2.35 10.41
CA ARG A 191 -15.23 3.21 11.28
C ARG A 191 -13.89 3.56 10.62
N MET A 192 -13.21 2.57 10.03
CA MET A 192 -11.96 2.79 9.30
C MET A 192 -12.16 3.68 8.06
N MET A 193 -13.29 3.53 7.36
CA MET A 193 -13.63 4.41 6.23
C MET A 193 -13.81 5.87 6.67
N ARG A 194 -14.44 6.12 7.83
CA ARG A 194 -14.51 7.48 8.39
C ARG A 194 -13.14 8.03 8.79
N LEU A 195 -12.24 7.19 9.31
CA LEU A 195 -10.86 7.61 9.61
C LEU A 195 -10.10 7.94 8.32
N ALA A 196 -10.25 7.13 7.26
CA ALA A 196 -9.68 7.42 5.95
C ALA A 196 -10.23 8.74 5.38
N ALA A 197 -11.53 8.94 5.47
CA ALA A 197 -12.18 10.17 5.01
C ALA A 197 -11.73 11.41 5.79
N ARG A 198 -11.46 11.28 7.09
CA ARG A 198 -11.06 12.39 7.95
C ARG A 198 -9.58 12.75 7.84
N TRP A 199 -8.69 11.74 7.79
CA TRP A 199 -7.26 11.91 7.99
C TRP A 199 -6.41 11.61 6.76
N GLY A 200 -6.93 10.84 5.79
CA GLY A 200 -6.18 10.39 4.62
C GLY A 200 -6.16 11.41 3.47
N ASP A 201 -5.10 11.34 2.69
CA ASP A 201 -5.04 11.97 1.35
C ASP A 201 -5.60 11.02 0.29
N ALA A 202 -5.53 9.70 0.54
CA ALA A 202 -6.21 8.69 -0.25
C ALA A 202 -6.74 7.53 0.59
N PHE A 203 -7.83 6.94 0.13
CA PHE A 203 -8.39 5.68 0.58
C PHE A 203 -7.77 4.53 -0.19
N VAL A 204 -7.53 3.42 0.51
CA VAL A 204 -7.00 2.19 -0.07
C VAL A 204 -7.97 1.03 0.16
N THR A 205 -8.28 0.31 -0.90
CA THR A 205 -8.92 -1.02 -0.85
C THR A 205 -8.16 -1.97 -1.78
N ALA A 206 -8.31 -3.26 -1.59
CA ALA A 206 -7.56 -4.24 -2.37
C ALA A 206 -8.33 -5.54 -2.52
N TRP A 207 -7.98 -6.16 -3.32
CA TRP A 207 -7.77 -7.18 -4.31
C TRP A 207 -9.08 -7.37 -5.06
N HIS A 208 -9.42 -6.36 -5.87
CA HIS A 208 -10.61 -6.38 -6.71
C HIS A 208 -10.21 -6.77 -8.14
N PRO A 209 -10.83 -7.82 -8.73
CA PRO A 209 -10.46 -8.29 -10.07
C PRO A 209 -10.86 -7.31 -11.18
N ASP A 210 -11.85 -6.46 -10.92
CA ASP A 210 -12.38 -5.48 -11.88
C ASP A 210 -13.01 -4.28 -11.15
N ALA A 211 -13.37 -3.26 -11.92
CA ALA A 211 -13.97 -2.04 -11.40
C ALA A 211 -15.36 -2.27 -10.79
N GLY A 212 -16.11 -3.27 -11.27
CA GLY A 212 -17.41 -3.64 -10.71
C GLY A 212 -17.28 -4.17 -9.27
N ALA A 213 -16.30 -5.02 -9.02
CA ALA A 213 -16.00 -5.52 -7.68
C ALA A 213 -15.54 -4.42 -6.70
N ALA A 214 -14.93 -3.34 -7.21
CA ALA A 214 -14.53 -2.19 -6.41
C ALA A 214 -15.67 -1.18 -6.17
N ALA A 215 -16.79 -1.27 -6.87
CA ALA A 215 -17.87 -0.27 -6.84
C ALA A 215 -18.49 -0.12 -5.43
N GLU A 216 -18.76 -1.23 -4.74
CA GLU A 216 -19.36 -1.21 -3.40
C GLU A 216 -18.46 -0.53 -2.36
N PRO A 217 -17.17 -0.90 -2.18
CA PRO A 217 -16.31 -0.20 -1.25
C PRO A 217 -16.10 1.29 -1.61
N LEU A 218 -16.09 1.65 -2.89
CA LEU A 218 -16.01 3.05 -3.30
C LEU A 218 -17.27 3.84 -2.95
N ALA A 219 -18.45 3.27 -3.15
CA ALA A 219 -19.72 3.90 -2.74
C ALA A 219 -19.82 4.06 -1.21
N ARG A 220 -19.38 3.08 -0.44
CA ARG A 220 -19.31 3.17 1.03
C ARG A 220 -18.33 4.26 1.50
N LEU A 221 -17.25 4.47 0.76
CA LEU A 221 -16.34 5.57 1.03
C LEU A 221 -17.03 6.93 0.87
N ASP A 222 -17.84 7.10 -0.19
CA ASP A 222 -18.56 8.35 -0.43
C ASP A 222 -19.53 8.68 0.72
N VAL A 223 -20.21 7.66 1.25
CA VAL A 223 -21.03 7.78 2.46
C VAL A 223 -20.18 8.19 3.68
N ALA A 224 -19.01 7.60 3.83
CA ALA A 224 -18.11 7.94 4.94
C ALA A 224 -17.55 9.37 4.81
N CYS A 225 -17.27 9.84 3.61
CA CYS A 225 -16.87 11.22 3.35
C CYS A 225 -17.99 12.20 3.73
N ALA A 226 -19.22 11.95 3.31
CA ALA A 226 -20.37 12.75 3.68
C ALA A 226 -20.57 12.82 5.21
N ALA A 227 -20.40 11.68 5.91
CA ALA A 227 -20.54 11.60 7.36
C ALA A 227 -19.51 12.44 8.15
N VAL A 228 -18.36 12.79 7.53
CA VAL A 228 -17.34 13.66 8.13
C VAL A 228 -17.28 15.07 7.51
N GLY A 229 -18.24 15.40 6.64
CA GLY A 229 -18.31 16.71 5.98
C GLY A 229 -17.25 16.94 4.89
N ARG A 230 -16.69 15.87 4.32
CA ARG A 230 -15.69 15.95 3.25
C ARG A 230 -16.32 15.68 1.88
N ALA A 231 -15.98 16.51 0.89
CA ALA A 231 -16.38 16.24 -0.49
C ALA A 231 -15.64 14.99 -1.02
N PRO A 232 -16.33 13.94 -1.51
CA PRO A 232 -15.69 12.68 -1.93
C PRO A 232 -14.60 12.85 -3.00
N ALA A 233 -14.75 13.83 -3.89
CA ALA A 233 -13.77 14.12 -4.95
C ALA A 233 -12.41 14.64 -4.44
N THR A 234 -12.31 15.06 -3.16
CA THR A 234 -11.08 15.53 -2.56
C THR A 234 -10.24 14.42 -1.93
N LEU A 235 -10.78 13.20 -1.85
CA LEU A 235 -10.08 12.03 -1.35
C LEU A 235 -9.65 11.14 -2.51
N GLY A 236 -8.33 10.94 -2.66
CA GLY A 236 -7.79 10.01 -3.63
C GLY A 236 -8.29 8.58 -3.40
N ARG A 237 -8.31 7.78 -4.46
CA ARG A 237 -8.73 6.38 -4.43
C ARG A 237 -7.67 5.51 -5.04
N ALA A 238 -7.16 4.56 -4.25
CA ALA A 238 -6.18 3.56 -4.66
C ALA A 238 -6.75 2.17 -4.50
N VAL A 239 -6.57 1.32 -5.52
CA VAL A 239 -7.11 -0.04 -5.55
C VAL A 239 -6.01 -1.04 -5.85
N GLY A 240 -5.89 -2.08 -5.02
CA GLY A 240 -5.04 -3.23 -5.28
C GLY A 240 -5.70 -4.21 -6.24
N VAL A 241 -4.98 -4.64 -7.26
CA VAL A 241 -5.45 -5.58 -8.29
C VAL A 241 -4.39 -6.66 -8.51
N ILE A 242 -4.81 -7.94 -8.55
CA ILE A 242 -3.93 -9.00 -8.99
C ILE A 242 -4.00 -9.06 -10.51
N VAL A 243 -2.85 -8.94 -11.17
CA VAL A 243 -2.76 -8.90 -12.63
C VAL A 243 -1.96 -10.07 -13.15
N ARG A 244 -2.54 -10.81 -14.12
CA ARG A 244 -1.89 -11.95 -14.76
C ARG A 244 -1.74 -11.69 -16.26
N PRO A 245 -0.59 -11.17 -16.72
CA PRO A 245 -0.34 -10.96 -18.13
C PRO A 245 -0.23 -12.30 -18.89
N GLY A 246 -1.00 -12.44 -19.95
CA GLY A 246 -1.08 -13.64 -20.77
C GLY A 246 -2.04 -14.70 -20.22
N HIS A 247 -2.30 -15.73 -21.04
CA HIS A 247 -3.16 -16.86 -20.68
C HIS A 247 -2.39 -17.95 -19.93
N ALA A 248 -1.95 -17.65 -18.70
CA ALA A 248 -1.26 -18.65 -17.89
C ALA A 248 -2.23 -19.73 -17.38
N ALA A 249 -1.84 -21.01 -17.52
CA ALA A 249 -2.62 -22.18 -17.11
C ALA A 249 -2.65 -22.41 -15.59
N ARG A 250 -2.62 -21.34 -14.77
CA ARG A 250 -2.74 -21.45 -13.33
C ARG A 250 -4.18 -21.16 -12.91
N PRO A 251 -4.72 -21.87 -11.91
CA PRO A 251 -6.03 -21.54 -11.38
C PRO A 251 -6.06 -20.09 -10.87
N PRO A 252 -7.20 -19.39 -11.00
CA PRO A 252 -7.33 -18.05 -10.45
C PRO A 252 -7.14 -18.08 -8.93
N LEU A 253 -6.56 -17.02 -8.40
CA LEU A 253 -6.50 -16.83 -6.95
C LEU A 253 -7.91 -16.60 -6.40
N PRO A 254 -8.20 -16.95 -5.14
CA PRO A 254 -9.54 -16.82 -4.56
C PRO A 254 -10.15 -15.42 -4.66
N MET A 255 -9.31 -14.38 -4.72
CA MET A 255 -9.70 -12.98 -4.85
C MET A 255 -10.06 -12.55 -6.28
N GLY A 256 -9.86 -13.43 -7.26
CA GLY A 256 -9.97 -13.07 -8.66
C GLY A 256 -8.70 -12.38 -9.22
N THR A 257 -8.63 -12.30 -10.53
CA THR A 257 -7.46 -11.78 -11.24
C THR A 257 -7.91 -11.03 -12.49
N LEU A 258 -7.34 -9.88 -12.75
CA LEU A 258 -7.40 -9.23 -14.05
C LEU A 258 -6.36 -9.88 -14.96
N GLY A 259 -6.79 -10.69 -15.91
CA GLY A 259 -5.89 -11.44 -16.80
C GLY A 259 -6.24 -11.24 -18.27
N GLY A 260 -5.39 -11.78 -19.16
CA GLY A 260 -5.62 -11.77 -20.61
C GLY A 260 -4.48 -11.14 -21.40
N THR A 261 -4.80 -10.68 -22.62
CA THR A 261 -3.86 -9.94 -23.46
C THR A 261 -3.52 -8.56 -22.86
N PRO A 262 -2.46 -7.91 -23.30
CA PRO A 262 -2.14 -6.55 -22.85
C PRO A 262 -3.31 -5.56 -23.06
N GLU A 263 -4.07 -5.69 -24.16
CA GLU A 263 -5.22 -4.87 -24.49
C GLU A 263 -6.39 -5.08 -23.53
N GLU A 264 -6.69 -6.34 -23.20
CA GLU A 264 -7.74 -6.71 -22.24
C GLU A 264 -7.40 -6.18 -20.84
N ILE A 265 -6.15 -6.32 -20.39
CA ILE A 265 -5.69 -5.81 -19.10
C ILE A 265 -5.73 -4.29 -19.08
N ALA A 266 -5.23 -3.61 -20.12
CA ALA A 266 -5.28 -2.16 -20.22
C ALA A 266 -6.71 -1.63 -20.17
N THR A 267 -7.66 -2.28 -20.88
CA THR A 267 -9.09 -1.96 -20.85
C THR A 267 -9.65 -2.11 -19.42
N GLY A 268 -9.32 -3.20 -18.72
CA GLY A 268 -9.73 -3.43 -17.34
C GLY A 268 -9.18 -2.37 -16.37
N LEU A 269 -7.91 -1.97 -16.53
CA LEU A 269 -7.31 -0.90 -15.72
C LEU A 269 -7.95 0.46 -15.97
N LEU A 270 -8.25 0.78 -17.23
CA LEU A 270 -8.94 2.02 -17.59
C LEU A 270 -10.39 2.06 -17.08
N ALA A 271 -11.04 0.92 -16.90
CA ALA A 271 -12.35 0.85 -16.23
C ALA A 271 -12.28 1.30 -14.76
N PHE A 272 -11.21 1.00 -14.02
CA PHE A 272 -10.98 1.56 -12.68
C PHE A 272 -10.84 3.08 -12.73
N ARG A 273 -10.13 3.61 -13.73
CA ARG A 273 -10.03 5.06 -13.95
C ARG A 273 -11.40 5.70 -14.16
N ALA A 274 -12.23 5.10 -15.00
CA ALA A 274 -13.59 5.55 -15.25
C ALA A 274 -14.47 5.51 -13.98
N ALA A 275 -14.21 4.58 -13.07
CA ALA A 275 -14.84 4.50 -11.74
C ALA A 275 -14.26 5.48 -10.71
N GLY A 276 -13.39 6.41 -11.12
CA GLY A 276 -12.81 7.43 -10.24
C GLY A 276 -11.57 6.99 -9.44
N VAL A 277 -10.97 5.84 -9.77
CA VAL A 277 -9.72 5.40 -9.16
C VAL A 277 -8.55 6.15 -9.79
N GLY A 278 -7.73 6.78 -8.97
CA GLY A 278 -6.55 7.51 -9.43
C GLY A 278 -5.27 6.67 -9.45
N HIS A 279 -5.23 5.60 -8.68
CA HIS A 279 -4.04 4.75 -8.55
C HIS A 279 -4.41 3.26 -8.46
N VAL A 280 -3.84 2.44 -9.34
CA VAL A 280 -3.96 0.98 -9.26
C VAL A 280 -2.62 0.39 -8.84
N VAL A 281 -2.65 -0.39 -7.75
CA VAL A 281 -1.47 -1.14 -7.26
C VAL A 281 -1.56 -2.57 -7.78
N CYS A 282 -0.70 -2.89 -8.74
CA CYS A 282 -0.68 -4.18 -9.42
C CYS A 282 0.20 -5.18 -8.67
N MET A 283 -0.38 -6.28 -8.21
CA MET A 283 0.36 -7.47 -7.82
C MET A 283 0.42 -8.40 -9.03
N LEU A 284 1.57 -8.51 -9.66
CA LEU A 284 1.73 -9.32 -10.87
C LEU A 284 1.76 -10.82 -10.55
N ASP A 285 1.30 -11.63 -11.46
CA ASP A 285 1.46 -13.09 -11.46
C ASP A 285 1.91 -13.54 -12.86
N PRO A 286 3.19 -13.96 -13.03
CA PRO A 286 4.22 -14.15 -12.00
C PRO A 286 4.74 -12.82 -11.40
N ARG A 287 5.26 -12.91 -10.14
CA ARG A 287 5.74 -11.76 -9.36
C ARG A 287 7.23 -11.45 -9.57
N ASP A 288 7.82 -11.99 -10.61
CA ASP A 288 9.24 -11.90 -10.98
C ASP A 288 9.51 -10.85 -12.07
N ALA A 289 10.76 -10.77 -12.52
CA ALA A 289 11.15 -9.88 -13.61
C ALA A 289 10.38 -10.16 -14.90
N ALA A 290 10.11 -11.43 -15.21
CA ALA A 290 9.33 -11.79 -16.41
C ALA A 290 7.88 -11.28 -16.34
N GLY A 291 7.29 -11.24 -15.15
CA GLY A 291 5.98 -10.61 -14.94
C GLY A 291 5.99 -9.12 -15.23
N VAL A 292 7.05 -8.42 -14.78
CA VAL A 292 7.23 -6.98 -15.05
C VAL A 292 7.43 -6.72 -16.55
N GLU A 293 8.25 -7.50 -17.24
CA GLU A 293 8.48 -7.39 -18.67
C GLU A 293 7.20 -7.63 -19.48
N ARG A 294 6.42 -8.65 -19.12
CA ARG A 294 5.12 -8.94 -19.76
C ARG A 294 4.08 -7.86 -19.53
N PHE A 295 4.21 -7.10 -18.44
CA PHE A 295 3.29 -6.00 -18.12
C PHE A 295 3.68 -4.68 -18.81
N ALA A 296 4.90 -4.53 -19.31
CA ALA A 296 5.37 -3.30 -19.96
C ALA A 296 4.46 -2.82 -21.12
N PRO A 297 3.99 -3.69 -22.04
CA PRO A 297 3.03 -3.27 -23.08
C PRO A 297 1.72 -2.72 -22.54
N VAL A 298 1.25 -3.23 -21.39
CA VAL A 298 0.02 -2.73 -20.73
C VAL A 298 0.19 -1.27 -20.32
N ILE A 299 1.37 -0.93 -19.73
CA ILE A 299 1.67 0.46 -19.34
C ILE A 299 1.61 1.37 -20.56
N GLU A 300 2.22 0.98 -21.67
CA GLU A 300 2.20 1.76 -22.91
C GLU A 300 0.77 2.00 -23.43
N LEU A 301 -0.08 0.95 -23.43
CA LEU A 301 -1.47 1.03 -23.89
C LEU A 301 -2.29 1.96 -22.99
N VAL A 302 -2.15 1.85 -21.68
CA VAL A 302 -2.82 2.76 -20.72
C VAL A 302 -2.37 4.21 -20.97
N ARG A 303 -1.07 4.47 -21.16
CA ARG A 303 -0.56 5.82 -21.43
C ARG A 303 -1.05 6.40 -22.76
N ARG A 304 -1.17 5.57 -23.81
CA ARG A 304 -1.71 6.00 -25.11
C ARG A 304 -3.18 6.38 -25.02
N ALA A 305 -3.98 5.64 -24.26
CA ALA A 305 -5.40 5.89 -24.12
C ALA A 305 -5.73 7.17 -23.31
N GLU A 306 -4.77 7.68 -22.55
CA GLU A 306 -4.93 8.90 -21.72
C GLU A 306 -4.32 10.17 -22.35
N ARG A 307 -3.74 10.07 -23.57
CA ARG A 307 -3.26 11.21 -24.36
C ARG A 307 -4.37 11.79 -25.24
#